data_df1d08693f24fed1262f9e6c79263604
#
_entry.id   df1d08693f24fed1262f9e6c79263604
#
_cell.length_a   1.000
_cell.length_b   1.000
_cell.length_c   1.000
_cell.angle_alpha   90.00
_cell.angle_beta   90.00
_cell.angle_gamma   90.00
#
_symmetry.space_group_name_H-M   'P 1'
#
loop_
_entity.id
_entity.type
_entity.pdbx_description
1 polymer ?
#
loop_
_entity_poly.entity_id
_entity_poly.type
_entity_poly.pdbx_seq_one_letter_code
_entity_poly.pdbx_strand_id
1 'polypeptide(L)'
;LEAKEKRLAVEEKQQSAHEKTIKSELEWIRANPKGRQSKSKARIARFEELNSQSFQSRNETQELYIPPGTRLGDKVLEVKNLSKGFGSKSLIENLNFSLPKGSILGIVGGNGAGKTTFLRMLVSSEKPDSGTIELGETVKLAYVDQSRDELDGEKTVWQEISDGQDNLVIGNYEIASRAYASRFNFRGGDQQKFVKDLSGGERNRLHMAKLLKKGGNVLLLDEPT
;
A
#
# COMPACT_ATOMS: atom_id res chain seq x y z
N LEU A 1 4.00 -20.82 -4.95
CA LEU A 1 4.92 -19.99 -5.74
C LEU A 1 4.69 -20.20 -7.24
N GLU A 2 4.75 -21.42 -7.75
CA GLU A 2 4.60 -21.77 -9.18
C GLU A 2 3.29 -21.28 -9.83
N ALA A 3 2.16 -21.35 -9.13
CA ALA A 3 0.87 -20.87 -9.65
C ALA A 3 0.84 -19.33 -9.79
N LYS A 4 1.56 -18.62 -8.92
CA LYS A 4 1.70 -17.16 -8.98
C LYS A 4 2.59 -16.75 -10.15
N GLU A 5 3.70 -17.46 -10.36
CA GLU A 5 4.63 -17.22 -11.47
C GLU A 5 3.97 -17.46 -12.83
N LYS A 6 3.22 -18.57 -12.98
CA LYS A 6 2.45 -18.83 -14.21
C LYS A 6 1.41 -17.75 -14.50
N ARG A 7 0.73 -17.26 -13.47
CA ARG A 7 -0.27 -16.19 -13.62
C ARG A 7 0.40 -14.86 -14.01
N LEU A 8 1.51 -14.49 -13.38
CA LEU A 8 2.28 -13.31 -13.73
C LEU A 8 2.80 -13.36 -15.18
N ALA A 9 3.34 -14.51 -15.63
CA ALA A 9 3.80 -14.69 -17.00
C ALA A 9 2.67 -14.56 -18.04
N VAL A 10 1.45 -15.01 -17.72
CA VAL A 10 0.28 -14.83 -18.60
C VAL A 10 -0.15 -13.35 -18.65
N GLU A 11 -0.20 -12.68 -17.49
CA GLU A 11 -0.53 -11.25 -17.39
C GLU A 11 0.49 -10.39 -18.17
N GLU A 12 1.79 -10.68 -18.05
CA GLU A 12 2.88 -10.00 -18.75
C GLU A 12 2.78 -10.14 -20.28
N LYS A 13 2.44 -11.36 -20.74
CA LYS A 13 2.22 -11.63 -22.15
C LYS A 13 1.00 -10.87 -22.70
N GLN A 14 -0.08 -10.80 -21.93
CA GLN A 14 -1.28 -10.04 -22.31
C GLN A 14 -0.99 -8.54 -22.36
N GLN A 15 -0.24 -8.02 -21.41
CA GLN A 15 0.17 -6.62 -21.37
C GLN A 15 1.06 -6.26 -22.56
N SER A 16 2.07 -7.06 -22.86
CA SER A 16 2.94 -6.86 -24.04
C SER A 16 2.16 -6.87 -25.35
N ALA A 17 1.16 -7.74 -25.49
CA ALA A 17 0.29 -7.78 -26.66
C ALA A 17 -0.58 -6.52 -26.74
N HIS A 18 -1.10 -6.04 -25.62
CA HIS A 18 -1.90 -4.83 -25.54
C HIS A 18 -1.09 -3.57 -25.90
N GLU A 19 0.12 -3.44 -25.37
CA GLU A 19 1.03 -2.33 -25.71
C GLU A 19 1.39 -2.31 -27.21
N LYS A 20 1.66 -3.48 -27.80
CA LYS A 20 1.90 -3.59 -29.25
C LYS A 20 0.68 -3.14 -30.04
N THR A 21 -0.52 -3.49 -29.60
CA THR A 21 -1.77 -3.07 -30.25
C THR A 21 -1.95 -1.56 -30.18
N ILE A 22 -1.78 -0.97 -28.99
CA ILE A 22 -1.86 0.49 -28.80
C ILE A 22 -0.84 1.21 -29.67
N LYS A 23 0.41 0.74 -29.72
CA LYS A 23 1.47 1.32 -30.52
C LYS A 23 1.13 1.28 -32.02
N SER A 24 0.63 0.15 -32.52
CA SER A 24 0.23 0.02 -33.92
C SER A 24 -0.95 0.90 -34.28
N GLU A 25 -1.94 1.05 -33.39
CA GLU A 25 -3.07 1.95 -33.62
C GLU A 25 -2.65 3.44 -33.56
N LEU A 26 -1.69 3.77 -32.68
CA LEU A 26 -1.13 5.12 -32.58
C LEU A 26 -0.34 5.48 -33.84
N GLU A 27 0.47 4.56 -34.38
CA GLU A 27 1.19 4.74 -35.64
C GLU A 27 0.22 4.93 -36.81
N TRP A 28 -0.87 4.15 -36.84
CA TRP A 28 -1.91 4.31 -37.83
C TRP A 28 -2.63 5.67 -37.73
N ILE A 29 -2.92 6.15 -36.53
CA ILE A 29 -3.53 7.47 -36.29
C ILE A 29 -2.59 8.60 -36.74
N ARG A 30 -1.28 8.44 -36.48
CA ARG A 30 -0.24 9.41 -36.86
C ARG A 30 0.08 9.39 -38.36
N ALA A 31 -0.02 8.25 -39.01
CA ALA A 31 0.14 8.13 -40.43
C ALA A 31 -0.94 8.98 -41.13
N ASN A 32 -0.51 10.03 -41.86
CA ASN A 32 -1.40 10.90 -42.59
C ASN A 32 -1.78 10.20 -43.90
N PRO A 33 -2.96 9.61 -44.08
CA PRO A 33 -3.34 8.97 -45.34
C PRO A 33 -3.52 10.07 -46.38
N LYS A 34 -2.60 10.12 -47.32
CA LYS A 34 -2.79 10.89 -48.56
C LYS A 34 -3.90 10.20 -49.34
N GLY A 35 -5.14 10.66 -49.20
CA GLY A 35 -6.27 10.22 -50.01
C GLY A 35 -7.52 9.90 -49.18
N ARG A 36 -8.61 10.46 -49.56
CA ARG A 36 -10.08 10.30 -49.44
C ARG A 36 -10.71 9.31 -48.43
N GLN A 37 -10.01 8.71 -47.51
CA GLN A 37 -10.64 7.90 -46.45
C GLN A 37 -10.67 8.68 -45.14
N SER A 38 -11.85 9.13 -44.74
CA SER A 38 -12.10 9.65 -43.42
C SER A 38 -11.68 8.58 -42.41
N LYS A 39 -10.81 8.94 -41.43
CA LYS A 39 -10.43 8.06 -40.34
C LYS A 39 -11.70 7.51 -39.70
N SER A 40 -11.85 6.20 -39.66
CA SER A 40 -13.04 5.56 -39.14
C SER A 40 -13.25 6.00 -37.68
N LYS A 41 -14.36 6.69 -37.39
CA LYS A 41 -14.73 7.10 -36.02
C LYS A 41 -14.73 5.92 -35.06
N ALA A 42 -15.13 4.74 -35.53
CA ALA A 42 -15.13 3.50 -34.71
C ALA A 42 -13.72 3.07 -34.30
N ARG A 43 -12.71 3.26 -35.18
CA ARG A 43 -11.32 2.87 -34.84
C ARG A 43 -10.67 3.87 -33.91
N ILE A 44 -11.02 5.15 -34.01
CA ILE A 44 -10.57 6.17 -33.03
C ILE A 44 -11.20 5.91 -31.68
N ALA A 45 -12.52 5.65 -31.62
CA ALA A 45 -13.19 5.31 -30.37
C ALA A 45 -12.61 4.05 -29.72
N ARG A 46 -12.28 3.03 -30.52
CA ARG A 46 -11.62 1.82 -30.02
C ARG A 46 -10.21 2.09 -29.47
N PHE A 47 -9.46 2.99 -30.10
CA PHE A 47 -8.16 3.42 -29.59
C PHE A 47 -8.31 4.17 -28.26
N GLU A 48 -9.28 5.07 -28.16
CA GLU A 48 -9.59 5.80 -26.92
C GLU A 48 -10.01 4.84 -25.81
N GLU A 49 -10.82 3.83 -26.13
CA GLU A 49 -11.19 2.77 -25.20
C GLU A 49 -9.99 1.94 -24.75
N LEU A 50 -9.14 1.49 -25.66
CA LEU A 50 -7.91 0.76 -25.36
C LEU A 50 -6.92 1.60 -24.55
N ASN A 51 -6.83 2.88 -24.84
CA ASN A 51 -5.94 3.81 -24.12
C ASN A 51 -6.50 4.18 -22.73
N SER A 52 -7.83 4.20 -22.56
CA SER A 52 -8.48 4.43 -21.28
C SER A 52 -8.42 3.19 -20.36
N GLN A 53 -8.36 2.00 -20.95
CA GLN A 53 -7.97 0.78 -20.27
C GLN A 53 -6.46 0.83 -20.00
N SER A 54 -6.02 1.83 -19.21
CA SER A 54 -4.66 1.83 -18.72
C SER A 54 -4.50 0.57 -17.89
N PHE A 55 -3.88 -0.44 -18.48
CA PHE A 55 -3.36 -1.55 -17.74
C PHE A 55 -2.46 -0.94 -16.68
N GLN A 56 -2.90 -1.01 -15.44
CA GLN A 56 -2.02 -0.75 -14.32
C GLN A 56 -0.85 -1.72 -14.49
N SER A 57 0.26 -1.21 -15.02
CA SER A 57 1.48 -1.98 -15.14
C SER A 57 1.88 -2.39 -13.73
N ARG A 58 1.51 -3.61 -13.35
CA ARG A 58 1.78 -4.21 -12.05
C ARG A 58 3.24 -4.60 -11.87
N ASN A 59 4.07 -4.44 -12.91
CA ASN A 59 5.36 -5.11 -12.98
C ASN A 59 6.58 -4.20 -13.05
N GLU A 60 6.49 -3.00 -12.54
CA GLU A 60 7.73 -2.43 -12.06
C GLU A 60 7.83 -2.79 -10.58
N THR A 61 8.69 -3.72 -10.26
CA THR A 61 9.23 -3.95 -8.92
C THR A 61 9.91 -2.64 -8.48
N GLN A 62 9.09 -1.67 -8.09
CA GLN A 62 9.61 -0.49 -7.45
C GLN A 62 10.02 -0.95 -6.06
N GLU A 63 11.32 -0.99 -5.84
CA GLU A 63 11.86 -1.23 -4.52
C GLU A 63 11.31 -0.16 -3.58
N LEU A 64 10.35 -0.58 -2.76
CA LEU A 64 9.83 0.26 -1.70
C LEU A 64 10.92 0.36 -0.65
N TYR A 65 11.58 1.51 -0.57
CA TYR A 65 12.55 1.75 0.48
C TYR A 65 11.81 1.95 1.81
N ILE A 66 11.95 0.97 2.69
CA ILE A 66 11.51 1.07 4.08
C ILE A 66 12.73 1.51 4.88
N PRO A 67 12.78 2.76 5.38
CA PRO A 67 13.93 3.24 6.11
C PRO A 67 14.12 2.41 7.37
N PRO A 68 15.34 1.95 7.68
CA PRO A 68 15.61 1.33 8.95
C PRO A 68 15.34 2.37 10.05
N GLY A 69 14.42 2.07 10.93
CA GLY A 69 14.17 2.87 12.13
C GLY A 69 15.36 2.83 13.09
N THR A 70 15.18 3.40 14.28
CA THR A 70 16.16 3.26 15.37
C THR A 70 16.40 1.77 15.67
N ARG A 71 17.66 1.43 16.04
CA ARG A 71 18.04 0.04 16.32
C ARG A 71 17.13 -0.56 17.38
N LEU A 72 16.55 -1.72 17.08
CA LEU A 72 15.77 -2.51 18.03
C LEU A 72 16.69 -3.16 19.07
N GLY A 73 16.27 -3.11 20.31
CA GLY A 73 16.83 -3.94 21.38
C GLY A 73 16.51 -5.42 21.18
N ASP A 74 16.99 -6.27 22.08
CA ASP A 74 16.79 -7.72 21.98
C ASP A 74 15.32 -8.11 22.24
N LYS A 75 14.62 -7.38 23.10
CA LYS A 75 13.18 -7.53 23.37
C LYS A 75 12.42 -6.56 22.50
N VAL A 76 11.58 -7.07 21.61
CA VAL A 76 10.72 -6.25 20.75
C VAL A 76 9.28 -6.29 21.24
N LEU A 77 8.72 -7.49 21.41
CA LEU A 77 7.35 -7.68 21.88
C LEU A 77 7.31 -8.97 22.70
N GLU A 78 6.69 -8.90 23.87
CA GLU A 78 6.40 -10.06 24.70
C GLU A 78 4.92 -10.04 25.08
N VAL A 79 4.24 -11.16 24.84
CA VAL A 79 2.82 -11.37 25.14
C VAL A 79 2.70 -12.52 26.10
N LYS A 80 2.03 -12.30 27.24
CA LYS A 80 1.86 -13.30 28.31
C LYS A 80 0.41 -13.44 28.70
N ASN A 81 -0.11 -14.68 28.60
CA ASN A 81 -1.45 -15.09 29.03
C ASN A 81 -2.56 -14.16 28.49
N LEU A 82 -2.36 -13.61 27.28
CA LEU A 82 -3.26 -12.63 26.70
C LEU A 82 -4.58 -13.27 26.35
N SER A 83 -5.67 -12.70 26.85
CA SER A 83 -7.02 -13.12 26.49
C SER A 83 -7.89 -11.91 26.20
N LYS A 84 -8.78 -12.06 25.20
CA LYS A 84 -9.73 -11.04 24.77
C LYS A 84 -10.97 -11.65 24.17
N GLY A 85 -12.13 -11.16 24.61
CA GLY A 85 -13.44 -11.51 24.05
C GLY A 85 -14.37 -10.31 23.97
N PHE A 86 -15.50 -10.49 23.32
CA PHE A 86 -16.59 -9.53 23.28
C PHE A 86 -17.92 -10.28 23.55
N GLY A 87 -18.59 -9.92 24.64
CA GLY A 87 -19.79 -10.62 25.10
C GLY A 87 -19.51 -12.10 25.36
N SER A 88 -20.22 -12.99 24.66
CA SER A 88 -20.03 -14.45 24.78
C SER A 88 -18.96 -15.02 23.82
N LYS A 89 -18.38 -14.19 22.96
CA LYS A 89 -17.42 -14.65 21.96
C LYS A 89 -16.00 -14.42 22.44
N SER A 90 -15.26 -15.52 22.72
CA SER A 90 -13.81 -15.45 22.89
C SER A 90 -13.11 -15.32 21.55
N LEU A 91 -12.15 -14.40 21.45
CA LEU A 91 -11.34 -14.17 20.24
C LEU A 91 -9.91 -14.67 20.43
N ILE A 92 -9.35 -14.45 21.61
CA ILE A 92 -7.96 -14.81 21.96
C ILE A 92 -8.01 -15.43 23.35
N GLU A 93 -7.40 -16.60 23.49
CA GLU A 93 -7.35 -17.33 24.75
C GLU A 93 -5.90 -17.68 25.09
N ASN A 94 -5.43 -17.19 26.23
CA ASN A 94 -4.14 -17.52 26.82
C ASN A 94 -2.96 -17.49 25.80
N LEU A 95 -2.92 -16.46 24.96
CA LEU A 95 -1.89 -16.31 23.95
C LEU A 95 -0.56 -15.92 24.59
N ASN A 96 0.48 -16.70 24.26
CA ASN A 96 1.83 -16.50 24.79
C ASN A 96 2.82 -16.58 23.62
N PHE A 97 3.59 -15.52 23.41
CA PHE A 97 4.72 -15.54 22.47
C PHE A 97 5.66 -14.35 22.71
N SER A 98 6.86 -14.46 22.15
CA SER A 98 7.86 -13.39 22.13
C SER A 98 8.33 -13.17 20.71
N LEU A 99 8.44 -11.91 20.29
CA LEU A 99 8.93 -11.52 18.98
C LEU A 99 10.34 -10.92 19.12
N PRO A 100 11.37 -11.59 18.61
CA PRO A 100 12.72 -11.05 18.60
C PRO A 100 12.90 -10.04 17.43
N LYS A 101 13.99 -9.27 17.49
CA LYS A 101 14.37 -8.33 16.41
C LYS A 101 14.55 -9.04 15.07
N GLY A 102 14.15 -8.37 13.98
CA GLY A 102 14.28 -8.90 12.62
C GLY A 102 13.29 -10.00 12.25
N SER A 103 12.30 -10.26 13.11
CA SER A 103 11.26 -11.26 12.85
C SER A 103 10.09 -10.69 12.08
N ILE A 104 9.38 -11.56 11.39
CA ILE A 104 8.09 -11.29 10.74
C ILE A 104 7.05 -12.20 11.37
N LEU A 105 5.97 -11.61 11.90
CA LEU A 105 4.83 -12.33 12.45
C LEU A 105 3.65 -12.25 11.47
N GLY A 106 3.22 -13.37 10.93
CA GLY A 106 1.99 -13.48 10.14
C GLY A 106 0.80 -13.88 11.00
N ILE A 107 -0.27 -13.08 11.00
CA ILE A 107 -1.53 -13.38 11.69
C ILE A 107 -2.56 -13.81 10.66
N VAL A 108 -2.99 -15.08 10.72
CA VAL A 108 -3.90 -15.68 9.74
C VAL A 108 -5.20 -16.09 10.45
N GLY A 109 -6.32 -15.85 9.79
CA GLY A 109 -7.64 -16.21 10.30
C GLY A 109 -8.77 -15.61 9.46
N GLY A 110 -9.96 -16.14 9.60
CA GLY A 110 -11.18 -15.63 8.94
C GLY A 110 -11.57 -14.23 9.42
N ASN A 111 -12.58 -13.65 8.78
CA ASN A 111 -13.14 -12.36 9.19
C ASN A 111 -13.76 -12.48 10.60
N GLY A 112 -13.48 -11.49 11.45
CA GLY A 112 -13.93 -11.51 12.84
C GLY A 112 -13.23 -12.50 13.76
N ALA A 113 -12.04 -13.04 13.35
CA ALA A 113 -11.19 -13.91 14.19
C ALA A 113 -10.37 -13.15 15.24
N GLY A 114 -10.42 -11.81 15.26
CA GLY A 114 -9.69 -11.00 16.24
C GLY A 114 -8.36 -10.42 15.76
N LYS A 115 -7.99 -10.53 14.48
CA LYS A 115 -6.74 -10.01 13.92
C LYS A 115 -6.56 -8.51 14.21
N THR A 116 -7.49 -7.69 13.77
CA THR A 116 -7.51 -6.24 14.03
C THR A 116 -7.55 -5.91 15.51
N THR A 117 -8.32 -6.68 16.31
CA THR A 117 -8.38 -6.50 17.76
C THR A 117 -7.03 -6.71 18.40
N PHE A 118 -6.29 -7.73 17.96
CA PHE A 118 -4.93 -7.98 18.45
C PHE A 118 -3.99 -6.83 18.11
N LEU A 119 -4.01 -6.32 16.87
CA LEU A 119 -3.20 -5.17 16.46
C LEU A 119 -3.56 -3.91 17.26
N ARG A 120 -4.85 -3.67 17.53
CA ARG A 120 -5.32 -2.56 18.37
C ARG A 120 -4.84 -2.68 19.82
N MET A 121 -4.74 -3.89 20.35
CA MET A 121 -4.15 -4.10 21.69
C MET A 121 -2.65 -3.78 21.71
N LEU A 122 -1.91 -4.08 20.63
CA LEU A 122 -0.49 -3.73 20.53
C LEU A 122 -0.26 -2.21 20.56
N VAL A 123 -1.14 -1.42 19.94
CA VAL A 123 -1.07 0.06 19.93
C VAL A 123 -1.82 0.69 21.10
N SER A 124 -2.28 -0.11 22.07
CA SER A 124 -2.99 0.32 23.27
C SER A 124 -4.31 1.06 23.01
N SER A 125 -4.89 0.93 21.82
CA SER A 125 -6.23 1.46 21.48
C SER A 125 -7.36 0.52 21.95
N GLU A 126 -7.05 -0.73 22.28
CA GLU A 126 -7.95 -1.71 22.90
C GLU A 126 -7.24 -2.32 24.11
N LYS A 127 -7.98 -2.61 25.18
CA LYS A 127 -7.43 -3.26 26.39
C LYS A 127 -7.69 -4.75 26.35
N PRO A 128 -6.70 -5.59 26.71
CA PRO A 128 -6.96 -7.02 26.95
C PRO A 128 -7.86 -7.22 28.17
N ASP A 129 -8.58 -8.34 28.19
CA ASP A 129 -9.39 -8.74 29.35
C ASP A 129 -8.48 -9.35 30.45
N SER A 130 -7.42 -10.06 30.03
CA SER A 130 -6.38 -10.56 30.92
C SER A 130 -5.05 -10.70 30.19
N GLY A 131 -3.97 -10.89 30.97
CA GLY A 131 -2.62 -10.98 30.44
C GLY A 131 -1.94 -9.64 30.23
N THR A 132 -0.74 -9.68 29.67
CA THR A 132 0.10 -8.48 29.45
C THR A 132 0.71 -8.47 28.07
N ILE A 133 0.89 -7.25 27.55
CA ILE A 133 1.66 -6.96 26.34
C ILE A 133 2.78 -6.02 26.74
N GLU A 134 4.01 -6.43 26.54
CA GLU A 134 5.19 -5.63 26.84
C GLU A 134 5.95 -5.33 25.54
N LEU A 135 6.08 -4.05 25.23
CA LEU A 135 6.92 -3.56 24.12
C LEU A 135 8.31 -3.21 24.64
N GLY A 136 9.33 -3.50 23.87
CA GLY A 136 10.70 -3.07 24.19
C GLY A 136 10.83 -1.54 24.19
N GLU A 137 11.69 -1.00 25.04
CA GLU A 137 11.89 0.45 25.22
C GLU A 137 12.28 1.18 23.92
N THR A 138 12.92 0.49 22.98
CA THR A 138 13.36 1.05 21.71
C THR A 138 12.33 0.92 20.59
N VAL A 139 11.17 0.27 20.88
CA VAL A 139 10.13 0.02 19.88
C VAL A 139 9.39 1.30 19.56
N LYS A 140 9.30 1.61 18.26
CA LYS A 140 8.45 2.64 17.71
C LYS A 140 7.47 1.97 16.74
N LEU A 141 6.23 1.82 17.18
CA LEU A 141 5.20 1.21 16.37
C LEU A 141 4.80 2.15 15.23
N ALA A 142 4.67 1.58 14.04
CA ALA A 142 4.05 2.22 12.90
C ALA A 142 2.87 1.34 12.48
N TYR A 143 1.64 1.81 12.73
CA TYR A 143 0.41 1.06 12.50
C TYR A 143 -0.40 1.68 11.37
N VAL A 144 -0.72 0.86 10.37
CA VAL A 144 -1.71 1.19 9.35
C VAL A 144 -3.05 0.66 9.84
N ASP A 145 -3.87 1.53 10.41
CA ASP A 145 -5.26 1.20 10.72
C ASP A 145 -6.10 1.25 9.43
N GLN A 146 -7.12 0.38 9.39
CA GLN A 146 -8.18 0.46 8.39
C GLN A 146 -9.09 1.71 8.59
N SER A 147 -9.02 2.38 9.74
CA SER A 147 -9.75 3.62 9.97
C SER A 147 -9.19 4.72 9.05
N ARG A 148 -10.03 5.11 8.12
CA ARG A 148 -9.73 6.06 7.01
C ARG A 148 -9.66 7.52 7.48
N ASP A 149 -9.61 7.77 8.78
CA ASP A 149 -9.89 9.07 9.40
C ASP A 149 -8.68 10.01 9.47
N GLU A 150 -7.47 9.53 9.11
CA GLU A 150 -6.26 10.37 9.16
C GLU A 150 -5.92 11.11 7.84
N LEU A 151 -6.72 10.93 6.78
CA LEU A 151 -6.47 11.55 5.48
C LEU A 151 -7.40 12.75 5.27
N ASP A 152 -6.81 13.90 4.96
CA ASP A 152 -7.55 15.11 4.61
C ASP A 152 -8.07 15.02 3.17
N GLY A 153 -9.38 14.86 3.02
CA GLY A 153 -10.05 14.74 1.73
C GLY A 153 -9.86 15.94 0.79
N GLU A 154 -9.64 17.13 1.34
CA GLU A 154 -9.50 18.38 0.57
C GLU A 154 -8.07 18.64 0.09
N LYS A 155 -7.10 17.84 0.53
CA LYS A 155 -5.73 17.90 0.03
C LYS A 155 -5.56 17.03 -1.21
N THR A 156 -4.59 17.39 -2.05
CA THR A 156 -4.11 16.49 -3.11
C THR A 156 -3.23 15.40 -2.51
N VAL A 157 -3.07 14.28 -3.23
CA VAL A 157 -2.17 13.19 -2.85
C VAL A 157 -0.78 13.71 -2.52
N TRP A 158 -0.24 14.59 -3.38
CA TRP A 158 1.07 15.18 -3.15
C TRP A 158 1.12 16.01 -1.86
N GLN A 159 0.13 16.88 -1.64
CA GLN A 159 0.06 17.68 -0.42
C GLN A 159 -0.06 16.82 0.84
N GLU A 160 -0.85 15.75 0.76
CA GLU A 160 -1.06 14.83 1.88
C GLU A 160 0.19 14.01 2.24
N ILE A 161 1.01 13.66 1.25
CA ILE A 161 2.29 12.98 1.47
C ILE A 161 3.37 13.96 1.94
N SER A 162 3.47 15.13 1.27
CA SER A 162 4.60 16.03 1.40
C SER A 162 4.43 17.12 2.43
N ASP A 163 3.20 17.37 2.90
CA ASP A 163 2.84 18.57 3.67
C ASP A 163 3.26 19.87 2.95
N GLY A 164 3.29 19.83 1.60
CA GLY A 164 3.68 20.94 0.73
C GLY A 164 5.19 21.10 0.55
N GLN A 165 6.01 20.17 1.04
CA GLN A 165 7.47 20.21 0.90
C GLN A 165 7.92 19.54 -0.40
N ASP A 166 8.86 20.15 -1.13
CA ASP A 166 9.42 19.57 -2.34
C ASP A 166 10.35 18.40 -2.04
N ASN A 167 11.08 18.43 -0.94
CA ASN A 167 11.96 17.36 -0.48
C ASN A 167 11.50 16.79 0.86
N LEU A 168 11.62 15.48 1.01
CA LEU A 168 11.32 14.73 2.22
C LEU A 168 12.58 14.10 2.78
N VAL A 169 12.73 14.16 4.09
CA VAL A 169 13.78 13.42 4.80
C VAL A 169 13.14 12.19 5.43
N ILE A 170 13.58 11.01 5.00
CA ILE A 170 13.05 9.72 5.46
C ILE A 170 14.20 8.91 6.07
N GLY A 171 14.24 8.87 7.39
CA GLY A 171 15.42 8.39 8.10
C GLY A 171 16.64 9.30 7.80
N ASN A 172 17.69 8.74 7.20
CA ASN A 172 18.90 9.46 6.79
C ASN A 172 18.93 9.74 5.28
N TYR A 173 17.81 9.56 4.58
CA TYR A 173 17.74 9.69 3.14
C TYR A 173 16.84 10.85 2.74
N GLU A 174 17.36 11.76 1.88
CA GLU A 174 16.58 12.83 1.29
C GLU A 174 16.08 12.43 -0.10
N ILE A 175 14.81 12.67 -0.36
CA ILE A 175 14.15 12.33 -1.63
C ILE A 175 13.16 13.43 -2.02
N ALA A 176 13.10 13.76 -3.31
CA ALA A 176 12.04 14.61 -3.83
C ALA A 176 10.66 14.02 -3.54
N SER A 177 9.75 14.81 -3.00
CA SER A 177 8.42 14.36 -2.56
C SER A 177 7.61 13.72 -3.70
N ARG A 178 7.75 14.23 -4.93
CA ARG A 178 7.08 13.65 -6.11
C ARG A 178 7.67 12.28 -6.50
N ALA A 179 8.98 12.10 -6.34
CA ALA A 179 9.63 10.81 -6.56
C ALA A 179 9.21 9.80 -5.47
N TYR A 180 9.07 10.27 -4.23
CA TYR A 180 8.55 9.45 -3.15
C TYR A 180 7.10 8.99 -3.40
N ALA A 181 6.20 9.91 -3.79
CA ALA A 181 4.82 9.58 -4.14
C ALA A 181 4.75 8.55 -5.29
N SER A 182 5.65 8.66 -6.27
CA SER A 182 5.71 7.72 -7.40
C SER A 182 6.05 6.29 -6.97
N ARG A 183 6.78 6.09 -5.86
CA ARG A 183 7.07 4.75 -5.29
C ARG A 183 5.81 4.04 -4.78
N PHE A 184 4.74 4.78 -4.53
CA PHE A 184 3.43 4.26 -4.15
C PHE A 184 2.42 4.26 -5.29
N ASN A 185 2.91 4.27 -6.55
CA ASN A 185 2.11 4.30 -7.79
C ASN A 185 1.25 5.56 -7.97
N PHE A 186 1.61 6.69 -7.34
CA PHE A 186 1.04 7.98 -7.66
C PHE A 186 1.95 8.71 -8.66
N ARG A 187 1.66 8.58 -9.96
CA ARG A 187 2.50 9.15 -11.02
C ARG A 187 1.82 10.34 -11.71
N GLY A 188 2.61 11.33 -12.09
CA GLY A 188 2.14 12.45 -12.89
C GLY A 188 0.86 13.10 -12.34
N GLY A 189 -0.23 13.01 -13.09
CA GLY A 189 -1.54 13.57 -12.72
C GLY A 189 -2.18 12.97 -11.48
N ASP A 190 -1.84 11.72 -11.10
CA ASP A 190 -2.40 11.09 -9.89
C ASP A 190 -2.02 11.83 -8.61
N GLN A 191 -0.86 12.50 -8.60
CA GLN A 191 -0.40 13.28 -7.46
C GLN A 191 -1.25 14.54 -7.23
N GLN A 192 -1.99 14.99 -8.24
CA GLN A 192 -2.88 16.15 -8.18
C GLN A 192 -4.33 15.78 -7.87
N LYS A 193 -4.68 14.49 -7.86
CA LYS A 193 -6.02 14.03 -7.45
C LYS A 193 -6.25 14.40 -5.97
N PHE A 194 -7.47 14.80 -5.67
CA PHE A 194 -7.88 14.99 -4.27
C PHE A 194 -8.01 13.64 -3.57
N VAL A 195 -7.68 13.62 -2.29
CA VAL A 195 -7.74 12.40 -1.48
C VAL A 195 -9.16 11.84 -1.41
N LYS A 196 -10.19 12.69 -1.43
CA LYS A 196 -11.60 12.27 -1.47
C LYS A 196 -11.96 11.46 -2.72
N ASP A 197 -11.27 11.68 -3.84
CA ASP A 197 -11.54 11.05 -5.13
C ASP A 197 -10.80 9.72 -5.31
N LEU A 198 -10.00 9.31 -4.33
CA LEU A 198 -9.23 8.08 -4.38
C LEU A 198 -10.09 6.84 -4.13
N SER A 199 -9.81 5.78 -4.87
CA SER A 199 -10.33 4.43 -4.59
C SER A 199 -9.80 3.90 -3.25
N GLY A 200 -10.44 2.85 -2.71
CA GLY A 200 -10.00 2.23 -1.45
C GLY A 200 -8.54 1.75 -1.49
N GLY A 201 -8.11 1.13 -2.59
CA GLY A 201 -6.73 0.69 -2.76
C GLY A 201 -5.73 1.85 -2.88
N GLU A 202 -6.11 2.96 -3.54
CA GLU A 202 -5.28 4.17 -3.60
C GLU A 202 -5.14 4.81 -2.21
N ARG A 203 -6.21 4.87 -1.44
CA ARG A 203 -6.16 5.36 -0.05
C ARG A 203 -5.25 4.52 0.82
N ASN A 204 -5.30 3.19 0.70
CA ASN A 204 -4.39 2.31 1.44
C ASN A 204 -2.92 2.57 1.08
N ARG A 205 -2.61 2.77 -0.21
CA ARG A 205 -1.24 3.14 -0.63
C ARG A 205 -0.81 4.50 -0.10
N LEU A 206 -1.74 5.47 -0.04
CA LEU A 206 -1.47 6.79 0.52
C LEU A 206 -1.22 6.72 2.02
N HIS A 207 -2.00 5.94 2.77
CA HIS A 207 -1.75 5.66 4.19
C HIS A 207 -0.38 5.03 4.40
N MET A 208 -0.03 4.03 3.58
CA MET A 208 1.29 3.40 3.64
C MET A 208 2.42 4.40 3.41
N ALA A 209 2.26 5.30 2.42
CA ALA A 209 3.24 6.34 2.15
C ALA A 209 3.42 7.26 3.36
N LYS A 210 2.34 7.73 3.97
CA LYS A 210 2.40 8.58 5.18
C LYS A 210 3.04 7.86 6.36
N LEU A 211 2.68 6.60 6.58
CA LEU A 211 3.22 5.81 7.66
C LEU A 211 4.72 5.63 7.54
N LEU A 212 5.20 5.22 6.36
CA LEU A 212 6.63 5.01 6.12
C LEU A 212 7.43 6.32 6.18
N LYS A 213 6.79 7.46 5.83
CA LYS A 213 7.38 8.80 6.03
C LYS A 213 7.56 9.12 7.52
N LYS A 214 6.55 8.83 8.37
CA LYS A 214 6.63 9.07 9.82
C LYS A 214 7.76 8.26 10.48
N GLY A 215 8.13 7.15 9.86
CA GLY A 215 9.13 6.22 10.37
C GLY A 215 8.57 5.33 11.48
N GLY A 216 9.29 4.28 11.75
CA GLY A 216 9.00 3.28 12.78
C GLY A 216 9.99 2.14 12.62
N ASN A 217 10.18 1.33 13.66
CA ASN A 217 11.05 0.17 13.58
C ASN A 217 10.29 -1.15 13.76
N VAL A 218 8.98 -1.07 14.03
CA VAL A 218 8.04 -2.20 14.02
C VAL A 218 6.79 -1.76 13.24
N LEU A 219 6.54 -2.42 12.13
CA LEU A 219 5.41 -2.15 11.24
C LEU A 219 4.26 -3.11 11.56
N LEU A 220 3.09 -2.57 11.81
CA LEU A 220 1.85 -3.30 11.98
C LEU A 220 0.96 -3.03 10.77
N LEU A 221 0.68 -4.09 9.99
CA LEU A 221 -0.08 -4.00 8.74
C LEU A 221 -1.36 -4.81 8.89
N ASP A 222 -2.51 -4.15 8.85
CA ASP A 222 -3.82 -4.78 8.89
C ASP A 222 -4.41 -4.80 7.48
N GLU A 223 -4.48 -5.98 6.87
CA GLU A 223 -4.97 -6.20 5.49
C GLU A 223 -4.36 -5.22 4.46
N PRO A 224 -3.03 -5.27 4.23
CA PRO A 224 -2.30 -4.26 3.44
C PRO A 224 -2.52 -4.35 1.92
N THR A 225 -3.59 -4.96 1.43
CA THR A 225 -3.91 -5.17 -0.01
C THR A 225 -4.81 -4.10 -0.57
#